data_c2db00d929c32b6b8102e326ea15c85e
#
_entry.id   c2db00d929c32b6b8102e326ea15c85e
#
_cell.length_a   1.000
_cell.length_b   1.000
_cell.length_c   1.000
_cell.angle_alpha   90.00
_cell.angle_beta   90.00
_cell.angle_gamma   90.00
#
_symmetry.space_group_name_H-M   'P 1'
#
loop_
_entity.id
_entity.type
_entity.pdbx_description
1 polymer ?
#
loop_
_entity_poly.entity_id
_entity_poly.type
_entity_poly.pdbx_seq_one_letter_code
_entity_poly.pdbx_strand_id
1 'polypeptide(L)'
;MTTQNGLLNDLQNQKITVRIFLFTVMSDNLYSKKAIIKERISELKTKKFRFEINRIQLPNGHEGEYGQIIFPNAALAVPITADNKVILLRQYRFAVSRYLLEFPAGTLEIGETPINSIKREIQEETGFSAEKWDKLGSLVNAPGYSDEVIHLFLARELSKLNSEVKGDLDEDIEVLMMEPEELDNLISSGDEILDAKTVTAWFRAKQFLDKL
;
A
#
# COMPACT_ATOMS: atom_id res chain seq x y z
N MET A 1 13.83 -37.55 -39.09
CA MET A 1 14.36 -36.19 -39.16
C MET A 1 13.31 -35.28 -39.79
N THR A 2 12.20 -34.97 -39.12
CA THR A 2 11.17 -34.04 -39.65
C THR A 2 10.18 -33.70 -38.51
N THR A 3 10.58 -33.04 -37.47
CA THR A 3 9.63 -32.55 -36.43
C THR A 3 10.11 -31.31 -35.65
N GLN A 4 11.24 -30.72 -35.96
CA GLN A 4 11.70 -29.50 -35.27
C GLN A 4 11.47 -28.20 -36.06
N ASN A 5 11.26 -28.29 -37.38
CA ASN A 5 11.05 -27.08 -38.21
C ASN A 5 9.58 -26.60 -38.28
N GLY A 6 8.62 -27.43 -37.85
CA GLY A 6 7.21 -27.05 -37.81
C GLY A 6 6.87 -26.12 -36.66
N LEU A 7 7.44 -26.33 -35.50
CA LEU A 7 7.16 -25.51 -34.31
C LEU A 7 7.76 -24.10 -34.36
N LEU A 8 8.87 -23.92 -35.06
CA LEU A 8 9.53 -22.61 -35.22
C LEU A 8 8.80 -21.70 -36.22
N ASN A 9 8.13 -22.28 -37.21
CA ASN A 9 7.36 -21.49 -38.20
C ASN A 9 5.98 -21.07 -37.66
N ASP A 10 5.35 -21.83 -36.76
CA ASP A 10 4.11 -21.43 -36.11
C ASP A 10 4.28 -20.29 -35.09
N LEU A 11 5.47 -20.21 -34.46
CA LEU A 11 5.82 -19.11 -33.55
C LEU A 11 6.13 -17.80 -34.30
N GLN A 12 6.50 -17.87 -35.57
CA GLN A 12 6.72 -16.66 -36.38
C GLN A 12 5.46 -16.10 -37.04
N ASN A 13 4.40 -16.92 -37.20
CA ASN A 13 3.14 -16.49 -37.79
C ASN A 13 2.09 -16.03 -36.74
N GLN A 14 2.22 -16.42 -35.50
CA GLN A 14 1.51 -15.72 -34.44
C GLN A 14 2.32 -14.44 -34.14
N LYS A 15 1.90 -13.33 -34.70
CA LYS A 15 2.26 -12.00 -34.21
C LYS A 15 1.67 -11.85 -32.80
N ILE A 16 2.19 -12.58 -31.84
CA ILE A 16 2.17 -12.15 -30.45
C ILE A 16 3.05 -10.90 -30.46
N THR A 17 2.43 -9.78 -30.73
CA THR A 17 2.97 -8.49 -30.37
C THR A 17 3.02 -8.52 -28.84
N VAL A 18 4.09 -9.12 -28.28
CA VAL A 18 4.54 -8.77 -26.94
C VAL A 18 4.84 -7.28 -27.08
N ARG A 19 3.80 -6.47 -26.85
CA ARG A 19 4.03 -5.09 -26.47
C ARG A 19 4.80 -5.21 -25.18
N ILE A 20 6.11 -5.22 -25.30
CA ILE A 20 6.97 -4.75 -24.23
C ILE A 20 6.43 -3.35 -23.96
N PHE A 21 5.61 -3.24 -22.93
CA PHE A 21 5.30 -1.96 -22.32
C PHE A 21 6.63 -1.47 -21.74
N LEU A 22 7.47 -0.95 -22.59
CA LEU A 22 8.37 0.09 -22.19
C LEU A 22 7.45 1.14 -21.55
N PHE A 23 7.58 1.33 -20.26
CA PHE A 23 7.07 2.48 -19.53
C PHE A 23 7.82 3.74 -20.01
N THR A 24 7.80 3.97 -21.30
CA THR A 24 7.90 5.31 -21.83
C THR A 24 6.55 5.89 -21.52
N VAL A 25 6.52 6.95 -20.75
CA VAL A 25 5.40 7.83 -20.45
C VAL A 25 4.37 7.69 -21.58
N MET A 26 3.44 6.72 -21.43
CA MET A 26 2.33 6.62 -22.37
C MET A 26 1.50 7.86 -22.10
N SER A 27 1.43 8.68 -23.13
CA SER A 27 0.69 9.93 -23.18
C SER A 27 -0.56 9.85 -22.29
N ASP A 28 -0.80 10.91 -21.55
CA ASP A 28 -1.91 11.14 -20.59
C ASP A 28 -3.30 10.70 -21.07
N ASN A 29 -3.43 10.30 -22.30
CA ASN A 29 -4.70 10.03 -22.96
C ASN A 29 -5.33 8.65 -22.64
N LEU A 30 -4.58 7.63 -22.22
CA LEU A 30 -5.16 6.31 -21.96
C LEU A 30 -5.63 6.15 -20.50
N TYR A 31 -5.03 6.90 -19.58
CA TYR A 31 -5.35 6.89 -18.14
C TYR A 31 -6.12 8.13 -17.68
N SER A 32 -6.39 9.08 -18.58
CA SER A 32 -7.01 10.36 -18.24
C SER A 32 -8.53 10.37 -18.27
N LYS A 33 -9.16 9.36 -18.89
CA LYS A 33 -10.61 9.29 -18.94
C LYS A 33 -11.17 8.88 -17.58
N LYS A 34 -11.86 9.82 -16.94
CA LYS A 34 -12.53 9.60 -15.66
C LYS A 34 -13.98 9.19 -15.88
N ALA A 35 -14.53 8.40 -14.96
CA ALA A 35 -15.96 8.21 -14.86
C ALA A 35 -16.65 9.55 -14.52
N ILE A 36 -17.87 9.72 -15.00
CA ILE A 36 -18.70 10.90 -14.71
C ILE A 36 -19.75 10.49 -13.68
N ILE A 37 -19.75 11.15 -12.53
CA ILE A 37 -20.81 10.99 -11.54
C ILE A 37 -22.03 11.75 -12.07
N LYS A 38 -23.12 11.04 -12.35
CA LYS A 38 -24.40 11.60 -12.79
C LYS A 38 -25.26 12.02 -11.62
N GLU A 39 -25.27 11.19 -10.57
CA GLU A 39 -26.12 11.37 -9.40
C GLU A 39 -25.50 10.65 -8.20
N ARG A 40 -25.55 11.27 -7.02
CA ARG A 40 -25.31 10.59 -5.76
C ARG A 40 -26.64 10.05 -5.23
N ILE A 41 -26.76 8.73 -5.16
CA ILE A 41 -27.99 8.05 -4.73
C ILE A 41 -28.09 8.02 -3.21
N SER A 42 -26.99 7.69 -2.52
CA SER A 42 -26.96 7.64 -1.06
C SER A 42 -25.55 7.89 -0.53
N GLU A 43 -25.49 8.31 0.74
CA GLU A 43 -24.26 8.54 1.47
C GLU A 43 -24.42 8.09 2.93
N LEU A 44 -23.41 7.40 3.45
CA LEU A 44 -23.26 7.10 4.88
C LEU A 44 -21.90 7.63 5.35
N LYS A 45 -21.91 8.49 6.37
CA LYS A 45 -20.68 9.02 6.98
C LYS A 45 -20.36 8.31 8.27
N THR A 46 -19.10 7.97 8.47
CA THR A 46 -18.53 7.52 9.72
C THR A 46 -17.47 8.53 10.21
N LYS A 47 -16.88 8.28 11.37
CA LYS A 47 -15.76 9.09 11.87
C LYS A 47 -14.54 9.02 10.93
N LYS A 48 -14.27 7.83 10.33
CA LYS A 48 -13.04 7.57 9.56
C LYS A 48 -13.22 7.65 8.03
N PHE A 49 -14.40 7.34 7.50
CA PHE A 49 -14.64 7.28 6.05
C PHE A 49 -16.10 7.58 5.68
N ARG A 50 -16.33 7.77 4.40
CA ARG A 50 -17.66 7.96 3.80
C ARG A 50 -17.91 6.85 2.78
N PHE A 51 -19.07 6.20 2.87
CA PHE A 51 -19.56 5.29 1.84
C PHE A 51 -20.57 6.01 0.96
N GLU A 52 -20.43 5.92 -0.35
CA GLU A 52 -21.33 6.51 -1.33
C GLU A 52 -21.83 5.47 -2.33
N ILE A 53 -23.10 5.56 -2.71
CA ILE A 53 -23.63 4.90 -3.91
C ILE A 53 -23.90 5.97 -4.94
N ASN A 54 -23.27 5.87 -6.10
CA ASN A 54 -23.37 6.84 -7.16
C ASN A 54 -23.83 6.16 -8.45
N ARG A 55 -24.70 6.84 -9.23
CA ARG A 55 -24.94 6.51 -10.64
C ARG A 55 -23.84 7.18 -11.44
N ILE A 56 -23.04 6.38 -12.13
CA ILE A 56 -21.89 6.87 -12.89
C ILE A 56 -21.96 6.41 -14.34
N GLN A 57 -21.30 7.15 -15.21
CA GLN A 57 -20.97 6.73 -16.57
C GLN A 57 -19.47 6.42 -16.65
N LEU A 58 -19.13 5.17 -16.96
CA LEU A 58 -17.75 4.73 -17.16
C LEU A 58 -17.14 5.33 -18.44
N PRO A 59 -15.81 5.35 -18.59
CA PRO A 59 -15.15 5.84 -19.81
C PRO A 59 -15.56 5.17 -21.12
N ASN A 60 -16.07 3.94 -21.04
CA ASN A 60 -16.61 3.20 -22.18
C ASN A 60 -18.07 3.54 -22.53
N GLY A 61 -18.69 4.47 -21.77
CA GLY A 61 -20.07 4.90 -21.95
C GLY A 61 -21.11 4.08 -21.18
N HIS A 62 -20.74 2.96 -20.55
CA HIS A 62 -21.66 2.17 -19.72
C HIS A 62 -22.10 2.97 -18.49
N GLU A 63 -23.41 2.97 -18.21
CA GLU A 63 -23.98 3.57 -17.02
C GLU A 63 -24.41 2.50 -16.01
N GLY A 64 -24.19 2.76 -14.74
CA GLY A 64 -24.54 1.84 -13.66
C GLY A 64 -24.43 2.49 -12.27
N GLU A 65 -24.88 1.74 -11.29
CA GLU A 65 -24.79 2.14 -9.87
C GLU A 65 -23.57 1.45 -9.25
N TYR A 66 -22.73 2.26 -8.59
CA TYR A 66 -21.47 1.81 -8.00
C TYR A 66 -21.34 2.34 -6.57
N GLY A 67 -20.99 1.43 -5.66
CA GLY A 67 -20.63 1.77 -4.30
C GLY A 67 -19.13 2.05 -4.21
N GLN A 68 -18.76 3.09 -3.46
CA GLN A 68 -17.36 3.39 -3.16
C GLN A 68 -17.19 3.88 -1.72
N ILE A 69 -16.03 3.58 -1.16
CA ILE A 69 -15.56 4.13 0.10
C ILE A 69 -14.60 5.27 -0.22
N ILE A 70 -14.96 6.47 0.23
CA ILE A 70 -14.08 7.63 0.20
C ILE A 70 -13.29 7.64 1.49
N PHE A 71 -11.99 7.39 1.39
CA PHE A 71 -11.09 7.29 2.54
C PHE A 71 -10.00 8.37 2.44
N PRO A 72 -9.61 9.01 3.55
CA PRO A 72 -8.42 9.86 3.54
C PRO A 72 -7.19 9.04 3.13
N ASN A 73 -6.25 9.66 2.44
CA ASN A 73 -4.99 9.03 2.13
C ASN A 73 -4.23 8.67 3.42
N ALA A 74 -3.32 7.72 3.31
CA ALA A 74 -2.50 7.28 4.43
C ALA A 74 -1.00 7.30 4.07
N ALA A 75 -0.17 7.21 5.09
CA ALA A 75 1.27 7.02 4.94
C ALA A 75 1.72 5.83 5.79
N LEU A 76 2.68 5.07 5.27
CA LEU A 76 3.26 3.89 5.91
C LEU A 76 4.78 3.99 5.83
N ALA A 77 5.47 3.55 6.89
CA ALA A 77 6.92 3.41 6.86
C ALA A 77 7.38 1.99 7.16
N VAL A 78 8.50 1.62 6.52
CA VAL A 78 9.33 0.47 6.89
C VAL A 78 10.47 1.00 7.75
N PRO A 79 10.39 0.88 9.10
CA PRO A 79 11.44 1.36 9.99
C PRO A 79 12.49 0.26 10.15
N ILE A 80 13.78 0.63 9.95
CA ILE A 80 14.91 -0.26 10.12
C ILE A 80 15.87 0.32 11.17
N THR A 81 16.12 -0.47 12.19
CA THR A 81 17.04 -0.13 13.31
C THR A 81 18.51 -0.19 12.88
N ALA A 82 19.40 0.36 13.70
CA ALA A 82 20.83 0.34 13.44
C ALA A 82 21.44 -1.09 13.45
N ASP A 83 20.83 -2.02 14.18
CA ASP A 83 21.17 -3.44 14.18
C ASP A 83 20.38 -4.26 13.13
N ASN A 84 19.86 -3.57 12.10
CA ASN A 84 19.20 -4.14 10.94
C ASN A 84 17.90 -4.90 11.22
N LYS A 85 17.22 -4.65 12.34
CA LYS A 85 15.89 -5.20 12.59
C LYS A 85 14.80 -4.30 12.00
N VAL A 86 13.70 -4.89 11.58
CA VAL A 86 12.50 -4.16 11.17
C VAL A 86 11.55 -4.00 12.37
N ILE A 87 10.94 -2.82 12.49
CA ILE A 87 9.90 -2.58 13.48
C ILE A 87 8.54 -2.81 12.83
N LEU A 88 7.74 -3.64 13.46
CA LEU A 88 6.40 -4.01 13.03
C LEU A 88 5.42 -3.79 14.18
N LEU A 89 4.16 -3.74 13.85
CA LEU A 89 3.04 -3.67 14.78
C LEU A 89 2.20 -4.93 14.65
N ARG A 90 1.87 -5.54 15.78
CA ARG A 90 0.81 -6.53 15.87
C ARG A 90 -0.46 -5.80 16.29
N GLN A 91 -1.35 -5.53 15.33
CA GLN A 91 -2.53 -4.71 15.54
C GLN A 91 -3.81 -5.52 15.36
N TYR A 92 -4.79 -5.35 16.28
CA TYR A 92 -6.12 -5.95 16.11
C TYR A 92 -6.93 -5.19 15.06
N ARG A 93 -7.41 -5.91 14.04
CA ARG A 93 -8.25 -5.36 12.98
C ARG A 93 -9.66 -5.93 13.07
N PHE A 94 -10.58 -5.13 13.58
CA PHE A 94 -11.98 -5.52 13.80
C PHE A 94 -12.65 -6.08 12.54
N ALA A 95 -12.40 -5.47 11.35
CA ALA A 95 -13.02 -5.88 10.09
C ALA A 95 -12.70 -7.34 9.70
N VAL A 96 -11.56 -7.87 10.11
CA VAL A 96 -11.15 -9.26 9.89
C VAL A 96 -11.12 -10.08 11.16
N SER A 97 -11.50 -9.48 12.30
CA SER A 97 -11.62 -10.11 13.62
C SER A 97 -10.35 -10.85 14.07
N ARG A 98 -9.16 -10.27 13.80
CA ARG A 98 -7.87 -10.84 14.17
C ARG A 98 -6.77 -9.79 14.30
N TYR A 99 -5.67 -10.19 14.89
CA TYR A 99 -4.42 -9.46 14.83
C TYR A 99 -3.76 -9.67 13.47
N LEU A 100 -3.22 -8.59 12.91
CA LEU A 100 -2.36 -8.62 11.73
C LEU A 100 -0.99 -8.07 12.08
N LEU A 101 0.02 -8.53 11.36
CA LEU A 101 1.36 -7.97 11.39
C LEU A 101 1.44 -6.88 10.31
N GLU A 102 1.70 -5.66 10.74
CA GLU A 102 1.68 -4.48 9.89
C GLU A 102 2.91 -3.59 10.11
N PHE A 103 3.30 -2.82 9.11
CA PHE A 103 4.19 -1.69 9.34
C PHE A 103 3.42 -0.50 9.91
N PRO A 104 4.08 0.37 10.71
CA PRO A 104 3.48 1.60 11.21
C PRO A 104 2.88 2.42 10.08
N ALA A 105 1.63 2.84 10.27
CA ALA A 105 0.89 3.54 9.25
C ALA A 105 -0.30 4.30 9.83
N GLY A 106 -0.52 5.50 9.34
CA GLY A 106 -1.69 6.28 9.75
C GLY A 106 -2.27 7.13 8.65
N THR A 107 -3.47 7.61 8.93
CA THR A 107 -4.26 8.45 8.04
C THR A 107 -3.74 9.88 8.07
N LEU A 108 -3.65 10.51 6.91
CA LEU A 108 -3.27 11.92 6.82
C LEU A 108 -4.35 12.81 7.43
N GLU A 109 -3.95 13.71 8.30
CA GLU A 109 -4.81 14.79 8.79
C GLU A 109 -5.03 15.87 7.72
N ILE A 110 -6.05 16.71 7.93
CA ILE A 110 -6.38 17.78 6.96
C ILE A 110 -5.20 18.75 6.82
N GLY A 111 -4.66 18.83 5.61
CA GLY A 111 -3.52 19.71 5.29
C GLY A 111 -2.15 19.10 5.62
N GLU A 112 -2.12 17.88 6.14
CA GLU A 112 -0.87 17.18 6.44
C GLU A 112 -0.25 16.60 5.16
N THR A 113 1.09 16.64 5.09
CA THR A 113 1.82 15.98 4.02
C THR A 113 2.10 14.52 4.41
N PRO A 114 2.19 13.58 3.45
CA PRO A 114 2.46 12.17 3.77
C PRO A 114 3.71 11.93 4.61
N ILE A 115 4.77 12.71 4.40
CA ILE A 115 5.99 12.57 5.19
C ILE A 115 5.82 13.07 6.63
N ASN A 116 5.03 14.11 6.86
CA ASN A 116 4.76 14.60 8.21
C ASN A 116 3.86 13.64 8.97
N SER A 117 2.82 13.12 8.30
CA SER A 117 1.95 12.09 8.85
C SER A 117 2.75 10.90 9.35
N ILE A 118 3.57 10.31 8.49
CA ILE A 118 4.31 9.11 8.90
C ILE A 118 5.39 9.36 9.95
N LYS A 119 5.95 10.58 10.01
CA LYS A 119 6.86 10.96 11.10
C LYS A 119 6.15 11.04 12.45
N ARG A 120 4.91 11.51 12.47
CA ARG A 120 4.05 11.54 13.66
C ARG A 120 3.68 10.13 14.08
N GLU A 121 3.14 9.32 13.16
CA GLU A 121 2.67 7.96 13.42
C GLU A 121 3.77 7.04 13.96
N ILE A 122 4.98 7.07 13.39
CA ILE A 122 6.10 6.29 13.93
C ILE A 122 6.36 6.62 15.41
N GLN A 123 6.29 7.91 15.78
CA GLN A 123 6.52 8.31 17.17
C GLN A 123 5.38 7.83 18.08
N GLU A 124 4.14 7.98 17.63
CA GLU A 124 2.94 7.64 18.39
C GLU A 124 2.78 6.13 18.56
N GLU A 125 2.97 5.36 17.49
CA GLU A 125 2.76 3.91 17.49
C GLU A 125 3.96 3.11 17.98
N THR A 126 5.20 3.58 17.75
CA THR A 126 6.40 2.79 18.03
C THR A 126 7.30 3.35 19.12
N GLY A 127 7.20 4.63 19.44
CA GLY A 127 8.11 5.33 20.33
C GLY A 127 9.50 5.60 19.74
N PHE A 128 9.63 5.55 18.40
CA PHE A 128 10.87 5.89 17.70
C PHE A 128 10.71 7.14 16.85
N SER A 129 11.82 7.82 16.60
CA SER A 129 11.95 8.83 15.54
C SER A 129 12.99 8.36 14.52
N ALA A 130 12.93 8.87 13.30
CA ALA A 130 13.91 8.58 12.26
C ALA A 130 14.46 9.87 11.68
N GLU A 131 15.77 9.89 11.36
CA GLU A 131 16.41 11.03 10.72
C GLU A 131 16.43 10.91 9.20
N LYS A 132 16.54 9.67 8.69
CA LYS A 132 16.66 9.42 7.26
C LYS A 132 15.39 8.78 6.68
N TRP A 133 14.86 9.43 5.64
CA TRP A 133 13.61 9.07 5.01
C TRP A 133 13.78 8.95 3.50
N ASP A 134 13.41 7.80 2.96
CA ASP A 134 13.42 7.56 1.52
C ASP A 134 12.00 7.22 1.05
N LYS A 135 11.56 7.84 -0.05
CA LYS A 135 10.24 7.57 -0.61
C LYS A 135 10.28 6.28 -1.44
N LEU A 136 9.45 5.32 -1.07
CA LEU A 136 9.31 4.04 -1.77
C LEU A 136 8.20 4.04 -2.83
N GLY A 137 7.43 5.13 -2.93
CA GLY A 137 6.32 5.30 -3.87
C GLY A 137 4.96 5.30 -3.19
N SER A 138 3.93 4.90 -3.92
CA SER A 138 2.55 4.83 -3.39
C SER A 138 1.84 3.60 -3.96
N LEU A 139 0.79 3.18 -3.29
CA LEU A 139 -0.12 2.11 -3.73
C LEU A 139 -1.58 2.52 -3.52
N VAL A 140 -2.47 1.89 -4.26
CA VAL A 140 -3.92 1.89 -3.98
C VAL A 140 -4.25 0.56 -3.33
N ASN A 141 -4.83 0.62 -2.13
CA ASN A 141 -5.02 -0.59 -1.30
C ASN A 141 -6.17 -1.47 -1.80
N ALA A 142 -7.31 -0.87 -2.11
CA ALA A 142 -8.52 -1.61 -2.50
C ALA A 142 -9.25 -0.96 -3.69
N PRO A 143 -8.64 -0.93 -4.91
CA PRO A 143 -9.15 -0.14 -6.05
C PRO A 143 -10.52 -0.55 -6.57
N GLY A 144 -11.04 -1.70 -6.15
CA GLY A 144 -12.37 -2.16 -6.51
C GLY A 144 -13.51 -1.39 -5.82
N TYR A 145 -13.23 -0.74 -4.68
CA TYR A 145 -14.26 -0.08 -3.89
C TYR A 145 -13.75 1.09 -3.01
N SER A 146 -12.46 1.37 -2.95
CA SER A 146 -11.89 2.47 -2.17
C SER A 146 -10.94 3.31 -3.03
N ASP A 147 -10.94 4.61 -2.77
CA ASP A 147 -10.03 5.57 -3.39
C ASP A 147 -8.75 5.81 -2.56
N GLU A 148 -8.57 5.09 -1.45
CA GLU A 148 -7.43 5.25 -0.56
C GLU A 148 -6.10 5.05 -1.27
N VAL A 149 -5.22 6.05 -1.16
CA VAL A 149 -3.83 5.98 -1.58
C VAL A 149 -2.93 5.94 -0.36
N ILE A 150 -2.05 4.95 -0.29
CA ILE A 150 -1.06 4.83 0.80
C ILE A 150 0.32 5.19 0.26
N HIS A 151 0.97 6.17 0.90
CA HIS A 151 2.32 6.62 0.57
C HIS A 151 3.34 5.83 1.39
N LEU A 152 4.31 5.23 0.72
CA LEU A 152 5.29 4.32 1.32
C LEU A 152 6.64 5.00 1.51
N PHE A 153 7.23 4.81 2.67
CA PHE A 153 8.54 5.33 3.04
C PHE A 153 9.42 4.25 3.68
N LEU A 154 10.73 4.43 3.57
CA LEU A 154 11.73 3.74 4.36
C LEU A 154 12.24 4.72 5.42
N ALA A 155 12.24 4.30 6.68
CA ALA A 155 12.74 5.08 7.81
C ALA A 155 13.99 4.43 8.37
N ARG A 156 15.08 5.19 8.43
CA ARG A 156 16.38 4.73 8.92
C ARG A 156 16.97 5.72 9.92
N GLU A 157 18.08 5.32 10.56
CA GLU A 157 18.72 6.12 11.60
C GLU A 157 17.71 6.42 12.73
N LEU A 158 17.14 5.32 13.24
CA LEU A 158 16.12 5.37 14.28
C LEU A 158 16.73 5.70 15.65
N SER A 159 16.04 6.55 16.39
CA SER A 159 16.34 6.88 17.77
C SER A 159 15.10 6.61 18.64
N LYS A 160 15.29 5.92 19.76
CA LYS A 160 14.20 5.68 20.71
C LYS A 160 13.88 6.97 21.46
N LEU A 161 12.61 7.31 21.52
CA LEU A 161 12.14 8.46 22.28
C LEU A 161 12.04 8.13 23.78
N ASN A 162 12.28 9.13 24.63
CA ASN A 162 12.10 8.99 26.07
C ASN A 162 10.64 9.21 26.53
N SER A 163 9.70 9.31 25.58
CA SER A 163 8.27 9.47 25.82
C SER A 163 7.57 8.11 25.84
N GLU A 164 6.54 7.97 26.67
CA GLU A 164 5.64 6.83 26.58
C GLU A 164 4.94 6.80 25.21
N VAL A 165 4.83 5.61 24.64
CA VAL A 165 4.03 5.37 23.44
C VAL A 165 2.58 5.70 23.77
N LYS A 166 2.01 6.70 23.11
CA LYS A 166 0.61 7.09 23.27
C LYS A 166 -0.15 6.67 22.01
N GLY A 167 -0.41 5.37 21.88
CA GLY A 167 -1.41 4.90 20.92
C GLY A 167 -2.79 5.49 21.23
N ASP A 168 -3.63 5.60 20.25
CA ASP A 168 -5.03 5.99 20.44
C ASP A 168 -5.74 4.96 21.33
N LEU A 169 -6.65 5.44 22.21
CA LEU A 169 -7.38 4.58 23.16
C LEU A 169 -8.22 3.48 22.48
N ASP A 170 -8.50 3.63 21.19
CA ASP A 170 -9.26 2.68 20.37
C ASP A 170 -8.36 1.76 19.52
N GLU A 171 -7.05 1.75 19.77
CA GLU A 171 -6.07 0.91 19.11
C GLU A 171 -5.46 -0.12 20.06
N ASP A 172 -5.50 -1.39 19.64
CA ASP A 172 -4.84 -2.51 20.33
C ASP A 172 -3.60 -2.90 19.52
N ILE A 173 -2.46 -2.35 19.93
CA ILE A 173 -1.19 -2.42 19.20
C ILE A 173 -0.08 -2.93 20.12
N GLU A 174 0.71 -3.87 19.62
CA GLU A 174 1.96 -4.35 20.21
C GLU A 174 3.12 -4.10 19.25
N VAL A 175 4.19 -3.45 19.72
CA VAL A 175 5.38 -3.18 18.91
C VAL A 175 6.30 -4.39 18.92
N LEU A 176 6.67 -4.87 17.74
CA LEU A 176 7.56 -6.02 17.55
C LEU A 176 8.80 -5.60 16.77
N MET A 177 9.92 -6.26 17.08
CA MET A 177 11.16 -6.17 16.29
C MET A 177 11.47 -7.55 15.72
N MET A 178 11.73 -7.61 14.42
CA MET A 178 11.93 -8.85 13.70
C MET A 178 13.18 -8.75 12.81
N GLU A 179 13.90 -9.86 12.67
CA GLU A 179 14.98 -9.95 11.69
C GLU A 179 14.37 -9.92 10.27
N PRO A 180 15.02 -9.25 9.30
CA PRO A 180 14.56 -9.21 7.91
C PRO A 180 14.28 -10.59 7.31
N GLU A 181 15.10 -11.58 7.64
CA GLU A 181 14.97 -12.96 7.15
C GLU A 181 13.73 -13.65 7.73
N GLU A 182 13.38 -13.37 8.99
CA GLU A 182 12.15 -13.90 9.61
C GLU A 182 10.91 -13.35 8.91
N LEU A 183 10.90 -12.05 8.56
CA LEU A 183 9.81 -11.45 7.81
C LEU A 183 9.72 -12.02 6.39
N ASP A 184 10.87 -12.23 5.72
CA ASP A 184 10.91 -12.88 4.40
C ASP A 184 10.33 -14.29 4.43
N ASN A 185 10.68 -15.07 5.45
CA ASN A 185 10.17 -16.43 5.63
C ASN A 185 8.65 -16.42 5.89
N LEU A 186 8.18 -15.52 6.73
CA LEU A 186 6.75 -15.36 7.02
C LEU A 186 5.95 -15.01 5.76
N ILE A 187 6.46 -14.06 4.95
CA ILE A 187 5.81 -13.67 3.69
C ILE A 187 5.83 -14.82 2.68
N SER A 188 6.92 -15.58 2.62
CA SER A 188 7.11 -16.63 1.62
C SER A 188 6.36 -17.92 1.95
N SER A 189 6.13 -18.22 3.23
CA SER A 189 5.44 -19.45 3.66
C SER A 189 3.99 -19.50 3.17
N GLY A 190 3.32 -18.35 3.17
CA GLY A 190 1.89 -18.25 2.86
C GLY A 190 0.97 -18.83 3.96
N ASP A 191 1.53 -19.20 5.11
CA ASP A 191 0.78 -19.83 6.22
C ASP A 191 -0.04 -18.80 7.02
N GLU A 192 0.37 -17.52 6.95
CA GLU A 192 -0.28 -16.43 7.65
C GLU A 192 -1.05 -15.53 6.70
N ILE A 193 -2.17 -14.98 7.17
CA ILE A 193 -2.86 -13.90 6.45
C ILE A 193 -2.13 -12.60 6.75
N LEU A 194 -1.45 -12.09 5.75
CA LEU A 194 -0.68 -10.85 5.84
C LEU A 194 -1.47 -9.66 5.28
N ASP A 195 -1.15 -8.50 5.82
CA ASP A 195 -1.59 -7.24 5.28
C ASP A 195 -0.88 -6.89 3.96
N ALA A 196 -1.63 -6.62 2.90
CA ALA A 196 -1.10 -6.41 1.56
C ALA A 196 -0.17 -5.18 1.47
N LYS A 197 -0.45 -4.12 2.21
CA LYS A 197 0.40 -2.92 2.23
C LYS A 197 1.76 -3.21 2.86
N THR A 198 1.80 -4.05 3.90
CA THR A 198 3.01 -4.50 4.59
C THR A 198 3.90 -5.32 3.64
N VAL A 199 3.34 -6.32 2.96
CA VAL A 199 4.07 -7.13 1.97
C VAL A 199 4.63 -6.26 0.85
N THR A 200 3.82 -5.34 0.31
CA THR A 200 4.25 -4.44 -0.77
C THR A 200 5.34 -3.47 -0.32
N ALA A 201 5.20 -2.90 0.88
CA ALA A 201 6.17 -1.96 1.43
C ALA A 201 7.51 -2.65 1.68
N TRP A 202 7.49 -3.86 2.24
CA TRP A 202 8.70 -4.65 2.47
C TRP A 202 9.41 -4.99 1.16
N PHE A 203 8.68 -5.48 0.16
CA PHE A 203 9.26 -5.74 -1.16
C PHE A 203 9.95 -4.52 -1.74
N ARG A 204 9.31 -3.34 -1.70
CA ARG A 204 9.88 -2.08 -2.21
C ARG A 204 11.08 -1.61 -1.39
N ALA A 205 11.04 -1.78 -0.07
CA ALA A 205 12.17 -1.44 0.81
C ALA A 205 13.42 -2.28 0.46
N LYS A 206 13.27 -3.60 0.28
CA LYS A 206 14.37 -4.47 -0.16
C LYS A 206 14.94 -4.05 -1.51
N GLN A 207 14.08 -3.81 -2.51
CA GLN A 207 14.50 -3.34 -3.83
C GLN A 207 15.22 -1.98 -3.79
N PHE A 208 14.94 -1.17 -2.79
CA PHE A 208 15.63 0.11 -2.58
C PHE A 208 16.99 -0.12 -1.91
N LEU A 209 17.04 -0.94 -0.87
CA LEU A 209 18.26 -1.26 -0.10
C LEU A 209 19.31 -1.97 -0.97
N ASP A 210 18.90 -2.88 -1.86
CA ASP A 210 19.77 -3.59 -2.78
C ASP A 210 20.50 -2.66 -3.78
N LYS A 211 20.09 -1.39 -3.89
CA LYS A 211 20.67 -0.39 -4.79
C LYS A 211 21.58 0.61 -4.08
N LEU A 212 21.69 0.53 -2.75
CA LEU A 212 22.55 1.41 -1.96
C LEU A 212 23.96 0.83 -1.84
#